data_db9dc13ffb6a6995c906aeb9154c01d0
#
_entry.id   db9dc13ffb6a6995c906aeb9154c01d0
#
_cell.length_a   1.000
_cell.length_b   1.000
_cell.length_c   1.000
_cell.angle_alpha   90.00
_cell.angle_beta   90.00
_cell.angle_gamma   90.00
#
_symmetry.space_group_name_H-M   'P 1'
#
loop_
_entity.id
_entity.type
_entity.pdbx_description
1 polymer ?
#
loop_
_entity_poly.entity_id
_entity_poly.type
_entity_poly.pdbx_seq_one_letter_code
_entity_poly.pdbx_strand_id
1 'polypeptide(L)'
;MKRIYILIFLLLQMGVVYGDAAVTGAQDPLVVNSESINLKLENSRVRVLEATLAPGAKEKMHSHPAYVIYVIAGGKVRNHGADGAVTEANFKTGDVIYREPLTHWAENIGDTTIRLELVELKN
;
A
#
# COMPACT_ATOMS: atom_id res chain seq x y z
N MET A 1 -55.56 -20.50 29.67
CA MET A 1 -54.31 -20.95 29.08
C MET A 1 -53.58 -19.76 28.51
N LYS A 2 -52.46 -19.38 29.11
CA LYS A 2 -51.60 -18.28 28.58
C LYS A 2 -50.67 -18.86 27.55
N ARG A 3 -50.76 -18.39 26.30
CA ARG A 3 -49.81 -18.75 25.22
C ARG A 3 -48.57 -17.90 25.42
N ILE A 4 -47.43 -18.57 25.72
CA ILE A 4 -46.12 -17.94 25.77
C ILE A 4 -45.58 -17.91 24.35
N TYR A 5 -45.46 -16.71 23.78
CA TYR A 5 -44.73 -16.50 22.52
C TYR A 5 -43.25 -16.35 22.85
N ILE A 6 -42.50 -17.38 22.53
CA ILE A 6 -41.02 -17.29 22.58
C ILE A 6 -40.59 -16.53 21.32
N LEU A 7 -40.20 -15.29 21.52
CA LEU A 7 -39.58 -14.48 20.47
C LEU A 7 -38.11 -14.93 20.34
N ILE A 8 -37.84 -15.74 19.30
CA ILE A 8 -36.48 -16.11 18.97
C ILE A 8 -35.85 -14.91 18.28
N PHE A 9 -34.99 -14.19 19.00
CA PHE A 9 -34.11 -13.20 18.41
C PHE A 9 -33.01 -13.95 17.65
N LEU A 10 -33.16 -14.02 16.34
CA LEU A 10 -32.09 -14.47 15.47
C LEU A 10 -31.04 -13.35 15.41
N LEU A 11 -29.99 -13.47 16.22
CA LEU A 11 -28.82 -12.58 16.08
C LEU A 11 -28.14 -12.93 14.77
N LEU A 12 -28.42 -12.12 13.75
CA LEU A 12 -27.67 -12.16 12.51
C LEU A 12 -26.26 -11.62 12.82
N GLN A 13 -25.33 -12.49 13.10
CA GLN A 13 -23.92 -12.13 13.16
C GLN A 13 -23.47 -11.75 11.76
N MET A 14 -23.48 -10.45 11.47
CA MET A 14 -22.76 -9.92 10.32
C MET A 14 -21.27 -10.10 10.58
N GLY A 15 -20.74 -11.22 10.13
CA GLY A 15 -19.30 -11.38 10.05
C GLY A 15 -18.76 -10.30 9.12
N VAL A 16 -17.99 -9.35 9.67
CA VAL A 16 -17.23 -8.42 8.85
C VAL A 16 -16.15 -9.24 8.17
N VAL A 17 -16.36 -9.59 6.91
CA VAL A 17 -15.32 -10.16 6.08
C VAL A 17 -14.36 -9.02 5.75
N TYR A 18 -13.23 -8.97 6.45
CA TYR A 18 -12.08 -8.19 6.00
C TYR A 18 -11.49 -8.89 4.77
N GLY A 19 -12.15 -8.73 3.62
CA GLY A 19 -11.52 -9.08 2.37
C GLY A 19 -10.46 -8.02 2.09
N ASP A 20 -9.23 -8.44 1.78
CA ASP A 20 -8.25 -7.54 1.19
C ASP A 20 -8.91 -6.93 -0.06
N ALA A 21 -9.22 -5.64 0.04
CA ALA A 21 -9.76 -4.93 -1.10
C ALA A 21 -8.70 -4.94 -2.20
N ALA A 22 -8.99 -5.61 -3.32
CA ALA A 22 -8.14 -5.54 -4.50
C ALA A 22 -7.93 -4.06 -4.86
N VAL A 23 -6.67 -3.67 -5.12
CA VAL A 23 -6.34 -2.32 -5.53
C VAL A 23 -7.06 -2.03 -6.85
N THR A 24 -7.96 -1.05 -6.84
CA THR A 24 -8.72 -0.66 -8.04
C THR A 24 -7.80 0.06 -9.03
N GLY A 25 -8.14 0.04 -10.34
CA GLY A 25 -7.37 0.74 -11.35
C GLY A 25 -7.13 2.22 -11.05
N ALA A 26 -8.08 2.90 -10.39
CA ALA A 26 -7.95 4.30 -9.97
C ALA A 26 -6.94 4.53 -8.84
N GLN A 27 -6.56 3.48 -8.10
CA GLN A 27 -5.62 3.52 -6.97
C GLN A 27 -4.36 2.70 -7.24
N ASP A 28 -4.29 2.01 -8.37
CA ASP A 28 -3.14 1.20 -8.74
C ASP A 28 -1.93 2.10 -9.04
N PRO A 29 -0.81 1.93 -8.33
CA PRO A 29 0.41 2.70 -8.57
C PRO A 29 0.92 2.58 -10.02
N LEU A 30 0.73 1.44 -10.68
CA LEU A 30 1.10 1.27 -12.10
C LEU A 30 0.28 2.14 -13.05
N VAL A 31 -0.93 2.52 -12.65
CA VAL A 31 -1.81 3.39 -13.45
C VAL A 31 -1.55 4.86 -13.13
N VAL A 32 -1.61 5.23 -11.85
CA VAL A 32 -1.55 6.64 -11.45
C VAL A 32 -0.14 7.20 -11.40
N ASN A 33 0.87 6.35 -11.22
CA ASN A 33 2.29 6.72 -11.17
C ASN A 33 3.13 6.01 -12.25
N SER A 34 2.56 5.83 -13.44
CA SER A 34 3.21 5.09 -14.53
C SER A 34 4.55 5.69 -14.99
N GLU A 35 4.81 6.96 -14.68
CA GLU A 35 6.08 7.61 -15.00
C GLU A 35 7.22 7.20 -14.06
N SER A 36 6.91 6.79 -12.84
CA SER A 36 7.88 6.50 -11.79
C SER A 36 7.83 5.07 -11.26
N ILE A 37 6.75 4.33 -11.52
CA ILE A 37 6.55 2.96 -11.02
C ILE A 37 6.30 2.02 -12.19
N ASN A 38 7.11 0.97 -12.29
CA ASN A 38 7.08 0.00 -13.38
C ASN A 38 6.89 -1.42 -12.84
N LEU A 39 6.15 -2.24 -13.60
CA LEU A 39 5.99 -3.66 -13.32
C LEU A 39 7.26 -4.43 -13.73
N LYS A 40 7.80 -5.24 -12.83
CA LYS A 40 8.98 -6.09 -13.05
C LYS A 40 8.61 -7.56 -13.20
N LEU A 41 7.67 -8.02 -12.38
CA LEU A 41 7.22 -9.42 -12.37
C LEU A 41 5.81 -9.47 -11.78
N GLU A 42 4.98 -10.33 -12.32
CA GLU A 42 3.69 -10.66 -11.73
C GLU A 42 3.37 -12.14 -11.92
N ASN A 43 2.88 -12.77 -10.87
CA ASN A 43 2.33 -14.13 -10.89
C ASN A 43 1.15 -14.22 -9.91
N SER A 44 0.68 -15.43 -9.62
CA SER A 44 -0.44 -15.64 -8.69
C SER A 44 -0.13 -15.30 -7.24
N ARG A 45 1.11 -15.10 -6.87
CA ARG A 45 1.57 -14.91 -5.50
C ARG A 45 2.03 -13.50 -5.18
N VAL A 46 2.69 -12.87 -6.14
CA VAL A 46 3.31 -11.55 -5.96
C VAL A 46 3.17 -10.68 -7.18
N ARG A 47 3.25 -9.39 -6.96
CA ARG A 47 3.48 -8.37 -7.99
C ARG A 47 4.70 -7.55 -7.56
N VAL A 48 5.74 -7.58 -8.37
CA VAL A 48 6.99 -6.87 -8.09
C VAL A 48 7.05 -5.60 -8.93
N LEU A 49 7.18 -4.47 -8.26
CA LEU A 49 7.25 -3.14 -8.85
C LEU A 49 8.63 -2.53 -8.57
N GLU A 50 9.12 -1.72 -9.49
CA GLU A 50 10.25 -0.84 -9.24
C GLU A 50 9.77 0.62 -9.24
N ALA A 51 10.04 1.33 -8.14
CA ALA A 51 9.76 2.75 -8.00
C ALA A 51 11.06 3.54 -8.07
N THR A 52 11.04 4.64 -8.84
CA THR A 52 12.15 5.58 -8.94
C THR A 52 11.61 6.98 -8.68
N LEU A 53 12.17 7.64 -7.69
CA LEU A 53 11.72 8.96 -7.25
C LEU A 53 12.91 9.93 -7.22
N ALA A 54 12.99 10.79 -8.20
CA ALA A 54 14.02 11.83 -8.28
C ALA A 54 13.87 12.85 -7.14
N PRO A 55 14.93 13.59 -6.76
CA PRO A 55 14.84 14.66 -5.77
C PRO A 55 13.71 15.65 -6.11
N GLY A 56 12.84 15.93 -5.12
CA GLY A 56 11.69 16.82 -5.27
C GLY A 56 10.47 16.20 -5.96
N ALA A 57 10.57 14.99 -6.50
CA ALA A 57 9.45 14.33 -7.14
C ALA A 57 8.38 13.91 -6.13
N LYS A 58 7.13 13.96 -6.55
CA LYS A 58 5.95 13.58 -5.77
C LYS A 58 5.14 12.55 -6.54
N GLU A 59 4.67 11.53 -5.83
CA GLU A 59 3.72 10.57 -6.35
C GLU A 59 2.29 11.10 -6.26
N LYS A 60 1.40 10.49 -7.00
CA LYS A 60 -0.04 10.62 -6.82
C LYS A 60 -0.52 9.59 -5.80
N MET A 61 -1.61 9.91 -5.11
CA MET A 61 -2.26 9.00 -4.17
C MET A 61 -2.53 7.65 -4.82
N HIS A 62 -2.10 6.57 -4.15
CA HIS A 62 -2.26 5.20 -4.62
C HIS A 62 -2.33 4.23 -3.45
N SER A 63 -2.72 2.98 -3.73
CA SER A 63 -2.87 1.94 -2.72
C SER A 63 -1.98 0.75 -3.00
N HIS A 64 -1.49 0.14 -1.94
CA HIS A 64 -0.79 -1.14 -1.95
C HIS A 64 -1.51 -2.14 -1.04
N PRO A 65 -1.54 -3.45 -1.40
CA PRO A 65 -1.75 -4.51 -0.42
C PRO A 65 -0.53 -4.57 0.52
N ALA A 66 -0.48 -5.55 1.41
CA ALA A 66 0.75 -5.80 2.18
C ALA A 66 1.93 -6.02 1.24
N TYR A 67 3.08 -5.43 1.54
CA TYR A 67 4.23 -5.48 0.65
C TYR A 67 5.56 -5.37 1.40
N VAL A 68 6.61 -5.85 0.75
CA VAL A 68 7.98 -5.72 1.20
C VAL A 68 8.69 -4.72 0.30
N ILE A 69 9.44 -3.82 0.90
CA ILE A 69 10.31 -2.86 0.22
C ILE A 69 11.76 -3.33 0.36
N TYR A 70 12.47 -3.43 -0.76
CA TYR A 70 13.92 -3.47 -0.79
C TYR A 70 14.45 -2.14 -1.31
N VAL A 71 15.32 -1.49 -0.53
CA VAL A 71 15.89 -0.19 -0.89
C VAL A 71 17.13 -0.41 -1.76
N ILE A 72 17.00 -0.21 -3.06
CA ILE A 72 18.11 -0.30 -4.03
C ILE A 72 19.02 0.92 -3.89
N ALA A 73 18.44 2.11 -3.81
CA ALA A 73 19.14 3.36 -3.57
C ALA A 73 18.34 4.22 -2.59
N GLY A 74 18.95 4.57 -1.49
CA GLY A 74 18.31 5.26 -0.37
C GLY A 74 18.14 6.75 -0.56
N GLY A 75 17.49 7.36 0.42
CA GLY A 75 17.24 8.79 0.47
C GLY A 75 16.16 9.14 1.50
N LYS A 76 15.84 10.41 1.56
CA LYS A 76 14.88 10.95 2.53
C LYS A 76 13.50 11.09 1.87
N VAL A 77 12.50 10.44 2.45
CA VAL A 77 11.14 10.42 1.94
C VAL A 77 10.17 10.98 2.97
N ARG A 78 9.15 11.69 2.48
CA ARG A 78 7.98 12.07 3.27
C ARG A 78 6.77 11.33 2.73
N ASN A 79 6.10 10.59 3.62
CA ASN A 79 4.87 9.87 3.32
C ASN A 79 3.65 10.63 3.79
N HIS A 80 2.65 10.70 2.92
CA HIS A 80 1.35 11.32 3.19
C HIS A 80 0.28 10.24 3.10
N GLY A 81 -0.26 9.83 4.24
CA GLY A 81 -1.35 8.86 4.30
C GLY A 81 -2.68 9.47 3.86
N ALA A 82 -3.57 8.63 3.36
CA ALA A 82 -4.94 9.04 3.02
C ALA A 82 -5.74 9.53 4.25
N ASP A 83 -5.33 9.12 5.44
CA ASP A 83 -5.87 9.58 6.73
C ASP A 83 -5.36 10.97 7.17
N GLY A 84 -4.47 11.59 6.39
CA GLY A 84 -3.83 12.87 6.68
C GLY A 84 -2.55 12.76 7.52
N ALA A 85 -2.14 11.57 7.94
CA ALA A 85 -0.88 11.38 8.65
C ALA A 85 0.31 11.69 7.74
N VAL A 86 1.30 12.41 8.27
CA VAL A 86 2.54 12.74 7.56
C VAL A 86 3.71 12.21 8.38
N THR A 87 4.54 11.37 7.74
CA THR A 87 5.72 10.78 8.37
C THR A 87 6.95 10.93 7.48
N GLU A 88 8.11 11.07 8.08
CA GLU A 88 9.39 11.09 7.36
C GLU A 88 10.19 9.84 7.67
N ALA A 89 10.90 9.34 6.67
CA ALA A 89 11.80 8.20 6.81
C ALA A 89 13.10 8.46 6.05
N ASN A 90 14.17 7.89 6.56
CA ASN A 90 15.47 7.89 5.91
C ASN A 90 15.75 6.46 5.45
N PHE A 91 15.55 6.21 4.17
CA PHE A 91 15.81 4.89 3.58
C PHE A 91 17.31 4.72 3.36
N LYS A 92 17.87 3.67 3.93
CA LYS A 92 19.25 3.28 3.70
C LYS A 92 19.32 2.23 2.61
N THR A 93 20.24 2.36 1.68
CA THR A 93 20.51 1.34 0.66
C THR A 93 20.72 -0.02 1.32
N GLY A 94 19.99 -1.04 0.86
CA GLY A 94 20.02 -2.39 1.41
C GLY A 94 18.96 -2.68 2.48
N ASP A 95 18.22 -1.68 2.95
CA ASP A 95 17.12 -1.88 3.91
C ASP A 95 16.04 -2.78 3.31
N VAL A 96 15.47 -3.62 4.16
CA VAL A 96 14.28 -4.44 3.87
C VAL A 96 13.19 -4.06 4.87
N ILE A 97 12.03 -3.64 4.36
CA ILE A 97 10.95 -3.08 5.18
C ILE A 97 9.65 -3.76 4.80
N TYR A 98 8.91 -4.27 5.80
CA TYR A 98 7.53 -4.73 5.61
C TYR A 98 6.55 -3.60 5.88
N ARG A 99 5.50 -3.53 5.05
CA ARG A 99 4.39 -2.60 5.20
C ARG A 99 3.06 -3.31 5.17
N GLU A 100 2.18 -2.93 6.09
CA GLU A 100 0.76 -3.28 6.02
C GLU A 100 0.08 -2.58 4.82
N PRO A 101 -1.08 -3.07 4.36
CA PRO A 101 -1.83 -2.38 3.31
C PRO A 101 -2.04 -0.91 3.65
N LEU A 102 -1.83 -0.05 2.68
CA LEU A 102 -1.98 1.39 2.88
C LEU A 102 -2.36 2.13 1.60
N THR A 103 -2.97 3.29 1.78
CA THR A 103 -3.21 4.28 0.73
C THR A 103 -2.44 5.54 1.09
N HIS A 104 -1.56 5.97 0.19
CA HIS A 104 -0.63 7.06 0.43
C HIS A 104 -0.11 7.70 -0.86
N TRP A 105 0.68 8.74 -0.70
CA TRP A 105 1.62 9.22 -1.69
C TRP A 105 2.92 9.61 -1.00
N ALA A 106 4.02 9.53 -1.71
CA ALA A 106 5.34 9.85 -1.20
C ALA A 106 5.99 10.99 -1.99
N GLU A 107 6.85 11.74 -1.30
CA GLU A 107 7.73 12.71 -1.94
C GLU A 107 9.18 12.51 -1.51
N ASN A 108 10.09 12.68 -2.44
CA ASN A 108 11.52 12.70 -2.16
C ASN A 108 11.91 14.10 -1.68
N ILE A 109 12.18 14.23 -0.39
CA ILE A 109 12.59 15.49 0.24
C ILE A 109 14.10 15.62 0.42
N GLY A 110 14.86 14.66 -0.11
CA GLY A 110 16.32 14.64 -0.09
C GLY A 110 16.92 15.09 -1.42
N ASP A 111 18.20 14.81 -1.58
CA ASP A 111 19.02 15.22 -2.73
C ASP A 111 19.54 14.05 -3.57
N THR A 112 19.14 12.82 -3.24
CA THR A 112 19.48 11.61 -3.98
C THR A 112 18.24 11.00 -4.64
N THR A 113 18.41 10.33 -5.78
CA THR A 113 17.34 9.56 -6.40
C THR A 113 17.08 8.30 -5.60
N ILE A 114 15.84 8.13 -5.13
CA ILE A 114 15.41 6.93 -4.42
C ILE A 114 14.98 5.88 -5.44
N ARG A 115 15.47 4.64 -5.26
CA ARG A 115 15.03 3.47 -6.04
C ARG A 115 14.65 2.36 -5.10
N LEU A 116 13.45 1.84 -5.28
CA LEU A 116 12.86 0.81 -4.45
C LEU A 116 12.38 -0.35 -5.31
N GLU A 117 12.56 -1.55 -4.82
CA GLU A 117 11.81 -2.71 -5.30
C GLU A 117 10.73 -3.04 -4.30
N LEU A 118 9.49 -3.14 -4.78
CA LEU A 118 8.30 -3.36 -3.98
C LEU A 118 7.74 -4.73 -4.33
N VAL A 119 7.67 -5.62 -3.36
CA VAL A 119 7.07 -6.95 -3.54
C VAL A 119 5.69 -6.93 -2.89
N GLU A 120 4.66 -6.70 -3.69
CA GLU A 120 3.27 -6.75 -3.25
C GLU A 120 2.81 -8.20 -3.11
N LEU A 121 2.23 -8.54 -1.97
CA LEU A 121 1.78 -9.88 -1.66
C LEU A 121 0.33 -10.06 -2.13
N LYS A 122 0.06 -11.15 -2.85
CA LYS A 122 -1.30 -11.56 -3.24
C LYS A 122 -1.80 -12.66 -2.32
N ASN A 123 -3.07 -12.63 -2.03
CA ASN A 123 -3.73 -13.67 -1.24
C ASN A 123 -4.33 -14.76 -2.13
#